data_998d7c01550bef21de6b29fe048c5ab7
#
_entry.id   998d7c01550bef21de6b29fe048c5ab7
#
_cell.length_a   1.000
_cell.length_b   1.000
_cell.length_c   1.000
_cell.angle_alpha   90.00
_cell.angle_beta   90.00
_cell.angle_gamma   90.00
#
_symmetry.space_group_name_H-M   'P 1'
#
loop_
_entity.id
_entity.type
_entity.pdbx_description
1 polymer ?
#
loop_
_entity_poly.entity_id
_entity_poly.type
_entity_poly.pdbx_seq_one_letter_code
_entity_poly.pdbx_strand_id
1 'polypeptide(L)'
;MAADILLYDADIIPVGKDQKQHVEYARDIAQKFNAAYGETFKLPEPFIQPQVATIIGIDWRKMSKSYNNYIGLLDNADVLLKKVKQIPTDTKTVEEPKNPDECNVYQIVKHLIDAEEDQILREKYLAGGLSYKY
;
A
#
# COMPACT_ATOMS: atom_id res chain seq x y z
N MET A 1 -8.17 5.22 19.38
CA MET A 1 -7.17 5.78 18.44
C MET A 1 -6.61 7.13 18.90
N ALA A 2 -7.37 8.25 19.08
CA ALA A 2 -6.76 9.51 19.54
C ALA A 2 -6.04 9.36 20.88
N ALA A 3 -6.64 8.67 21.85
CA ALA A 3 -6.00 8.38 23.15
C ALA A 3 -4.71 7.58 22.99
N ASP A 4 -4.69 6.58 22.08
CA ASP A 4 -3.50 5.76 21.85
C ASP A 4 -2.36 6.60 21.23
N ILE A 5 -2.70 7.53 20.35
CA ILE A 5 -1.72 8.45 19.73
C ILE A 5 -1.16 9.41 20.77
N LEU A 6 -2.02 10.04 21.56
CA LEU A 6 -1.62 11.09 22.50
C LEU A 6 -0.95 10.54 23.76
N LEU A 7 -1.24 9.30 24.14
CA LEU A 7 -0.67 8.65 25.32
C LEU A 7 0.87 8.55 25.25
N TYR A 8 1.42 8.35 24.06
CA TYR A 8 2.86 8.17 23.85
C TYR A 8 3.60 9.47 23.54
N ASP A 9 2.91 10.60 23.48
CA ASP A 9 3.49 11.92 23.21
C ASP A 9 4.39 11.95 21.95
N ALA A 10 3.96 11.21 20.92
CA ALA A 10 4.72 11.03 19.70
C ALA A 10 4.62 12.26 18.80
N ASP A 11 5.74 12.68 18.22
CA ASP A 11 5.78 13.81 17.28
C ASP A 11 5.29 13.39 15.89
N ILE A 12 5.59 12.16 15.46
CA ILE A 12 5.33 11.65 14.10
C ILE A 12 4.59 10.31 14.19
N ILE A 13 3.50 10.20 13.45
CA ILE A 13 2.68 8.99 13.38
C ILE A 13 2.73 8.42 11.95
N PRO A 14 3.45 7.31 11.72
CA PRO A 14 3.45 6.63 10.42
C PRO A 14 2.08 6.01 10.15
N VAL A 15 1.42 6.46 9.09
CA VAL A 15 0.07 5.99 8.75
C VAL A 15 -0.13 5.88 7.24
N GLY A 16 -1.06 5.03 6.82
CA GLY A 16 -1.59 5.04 5.47
C GLY A 16 -2.41 6.31 5.19
N LYS A 17 -2.55 6.66 3.92
CA LYS A 17 -3.30 7.86 3.49
C LYS A 17 -4.74 7.91 4.02
N ASP A 18 -5.38 6.76 4.17
CA ASP A 18 -6.74 6.62 4.70
C ASP A 18 -6.85 6.89 6.21
N GLN A 19 -5.73 6.91 6.93
CA GLN A 19 -5.68 7.19 8.36
C GLN A 19 -5.28 8.64 8.70
N LYS A 20 -4.93 9.44 7.70
CA LYS A 20 -4.51 10.84 7.89
C LYS A 20 -5.53 11.63 8.70
N GLN A 21 -6.81 11.51 8.37
CA GLN A 21 -7.89 12.23 9.05
C GLN A 21 -7.99 11.88 10.53
N HIS A 22 -7.69 10.64 10.91
CA HIS A 22 -7.70 10.23 12.32
C HIS A 22 -6.57 10.86 13.13
N VAL A 23 -5.40 11.07 12.52
CA VAL A 23 -4.30 11.80 13.15
C VAL A 23 -4.64 13.29 13.29
N GLU A 24 -5.30 13.88 12.29
CA GLU A 24 -5.79 15.27 12.36
C GLU A 24 -6.81 15.45 13.49
N TYR A 25 -7.73 14.51 13.68
CA TYR A 25 -8.64 14.55 14.86
C TYR A 25 -7.88 14.45 16.19
N ALA A 26 -6.82 13.64 16.27
CA ALA A 26 -5.99 13.58 17.48
C ALA A 26 -5.30 14.93 17.75
N ARG A 27 -4.80 15.61 16.70
CA ARG A 27 -4.24 16.96 16.81
C ARG A 27 -5.25 17.97 17.32
N ASP A 28 -6.47 17.96 16.77
CA ASP A 28 -7.54 18.88 17.21
C ASP A 28 -7.90 18.67 18.69
N ILE A 29 -7.94 17.42 19.13
CA ILE A 29 -8.20 17.08 20.54
C ILE A 29 -7.06 17.58 21.42
N ALA A 30 -5.80 17.32 21.05
CA ALA A 30 -4.63 17.79 21.78
C ALA A 30 -4.61 19.34 21.87
N GLN A 31 -4.88 20.01 20.77
CA GLN A 31 -4.91 21.48 20.72
C GLN A 31 -5.99 22.07 21.65
N LYS A 32 -7.20 21.53 21.63
CA LYS A 32 -8.29 21.94 22.50
C LYS A 32 -7.97 21.67 23.99
N PHE A 33 -7.36 20.52 24.26
CA PHE A 33 -6.94 20.18 25.62
C PHE A 33 -5.86 21.15 26.11
N ASN A 34 -4.83 21.39 25.30
CA ASN A 34 -3.75 22.32 25.65
C ASN A 34 -4.27 23.76 25.88
N ALA A 35 -5.25 24.19 25.09
CA ALA A 35 -5.87 25.50 25.27
C ALA A 35 -6.65 25.61 26.60
N ALA A 36 -7.24 24.51 27.07
CA ALA A 36 -8.04 24.51 28.30
C ALA A 36 -7.21 24.29 29.58
N TYR A 37 -6.15 23.46 29.48
CA TYR A 37 -5.42 22.96 30.66
C TYR A 37 -3.92 23.28 30.64
N GLY A 38 -3.43 24.03 29.64
CA GLY A 38 -2.01 24.31 29.41
C GLY A 38 -1.34 23.25 28.53
N GLU A 39 -0.14 23.55 28.04
CA GLU A 39 0.63 22.65 27.16
C GLU A 39 0.92 21.33 27.85
N THR A 40 0.18 20.30 27.44
CA THR A 40 0.23 18.96 28.01
C THR A 40 0.60 17.91 26.96
N PHE A 41 -0.01 18.01 25.76
CA PHE A 41 0.21 17.07 24.68
C PHE A 41 0.99 17.69 23.54
N LYS A 42 1.90 16.94 22.94
CA LYS A 42 2.45 17.27 21.62
C LYS A 42 1.38 17.15 20.54
N LEU A 43 1.54 17.92 19.48
CA LEU A 43 0.63 17.88 18.32
C LEU A 43 1.20 16.88 17.31
N PRO A 44 0.66 15.65 17.22
CA PRO A 44 1.21 14.62 16.36
C PRO A 44 1.07 14.97 14.89
N GLU A 45 2.07 14.62 14.06
CA GLU A 45 2.02 14.81 12.62
C GLU A 45 1.92 13.49 11.86
N PRO A 46 1.04 13.37 10.85
CA PRO A 46 0.95 12.17 10.04
C PRO A 46 2.15 12.06 9.09
N PHE A 47 2.84 10.93 9.11
CA PHE A 47 3.87 10.59 8.13
C PHE A 47 3.34 9.54 7.16
N ILE A 48 3.14 9.93 5.91
CA ILE A 48 2.61 9.06 4.86
C ILE A 48 3.73 8.74 3.88
N GLN A 49 4.12 7.46 3.82
CA GLN A 49 5.07 7.00 2.80
C GLN A 49 4.35 6.92 1.45
N PRO A 50 4.81 7.65 0.42
CA PRO A 50 4.15 7.66 -0.89
C PRO A 50 4.05 6.28 -1.54
N GLN A 51 5.08 5.45 -1.41
CA GLN A 51 5.16 4.12 -2.01
C GLN A 51 4.15 3.11 -1.45
N VAL A 52 3.70 3.30 -0.21
CA VAL A 52 2.78 2.37 0.47
C VAL A 52 1.45 3.00 0.83
N ALA A 53 1.15 4.17 0.26
CA ALA A 53 -0.07 4.92 0.57
C ALA A 53 -1.36 4.13 0.30
N THR A 54 -1.38 3.29 -0.73
CA THR A 54 -2.48 2.38 -1.04
C THR A 54 -1.96 1.17 -1.80
N ILE A 55 -2.11 -0.02 -1.23
CA ILE A 55 -1.80 -1.28 -1.91
C ILE A 55 -3.06 -1.76 -2.61
N ILE A 56 -2.95 -2.11 -3.89
CA ILE A 56 -4.05 -2.69 -4.66
C ILE A 56 -4.14 -4.20 -4.43
N GLY A 57 -5.36 -4.72 -4.40
CA GLY A 57 -5.64 -6.15 -4.32
C GLY A 57 -5.59 -6.82 -5.71
N ILE A 58 -5.85 -8.12 -5.71
CA ILE A 58 -5.84 -8.93 -6.95
C ILE A 58 -6.90 -8.50 -7.97
N ASP A 59 -7.85 -7.66 -7.59
CA ASP A 59 -8.99 -7.17 -8.37
C ASP A 59 -8.94 -5.65 -8.69
N TRP A 60 -7.76 -5.02 -8.60
CA TRP A 60 -7.52 -3.60 -8.79
C TRP A 60 -8.11 -2.66 -7.73
N ARG A 61 -8.98 -3.13 -6.85
CA ARG A 61 -9.48 -2.33 -5.74
C ARG A 61 -8.45 -2.26 -4.61
N LYS A 62 -8.61 -1.31 -3.69
CA LYS A 62 -7.82 -1.27 -2.46
C LYS A 62 -7.83 -2.65 -1.79
N MET A 63 -6.64 -3.17 -1.46
CA MET A 63 -6.50 -4.45 -0.77
C MET A 63 -7.21 -4.41 0.58
N SER A 64 -8.09 -5.39 0.83
CA SER A 64 -8.86 -5.48 2.07
C SER A 64 -9.29 -6.92 2.35
N LYS A 65 -9.28 -7.28 3.63
CA LYS A 65 -9.86 -8.56 4.09
C LYS A 65 -11.36 -8.64 3.77
N SER A 66 -12.09 -7.52 3.87
CA SER A 66 -13.53 -7.46 3.58
C SER A 66 -13.86 -7.75 2.12
N TYR A 67 -12.95 -7.47 1.20
CA TYR A 67 -13.12 -7.77 -0.22
C TYR A 67 -12.56 -9.11 -0.64
N ASN A 68 -11.89 -9.83 0.27
CA ASN A 68 -11.20 -11.09 -0.01
C ASN A 68 -10.23 -11.00 -1.22
N ASN A 69 -9.67 -9.82 -1.47
CA ASN A 69 -8.79 -9.50 -2.58
C ASN A 69 -7.32 -9.35 -2.16
N TYR A 70 -6.97 -9.84 -0.97
CA TYR A 70 -5.63 -9.74 -0.39
C TYR A 70 -4.79 -10.99 -0.62
N ILE A 71 -3.48 -10.80 -0.65
CA ILE A 71 -2.48 -11.86 -0.59
C ILE A 71 -1.92 -11.86 0.83
N GLY A 72 -2.07 -12.98 1.55
CA GLY A 72 -1.57 -13.11 2.92
C GLY A 72 -0.09 -13.48 2.92
N LEU A 73 0.71 -12.81 3.75
CA LEU A 73 2.15 -13.10 3.89
C LEU A 73 2.44 -14.52 4.39
N LEU A 74 1.48 -15.13 5.08
CA LEU A 74 1.59 -16.50 5.62
C LEU A 74 0.71 -17.50 4.87
N ASP A 75 0.17 -17.12 3.70
CA ASP A 75 -0.55 -18.05 2.84
C ASP A 75 0.39 -19.17 2.37
N ASN A 76 -0.09 -20.41 2.36
CA ASN A 76 0.69 -21.51 1.79
C ASN A 76 0.78 -21.37 0.26
N ALA A 77 1.74 -22.07 -0.35
CA ALA A 77 2.04 -21.98 -1.78
C ALA A 77 0.83 -22.25 -2.68
N ASP A 78 -0.03 -23.21 -2.32
CA ASP A 78 -1.21 -23.56 -3.11
C ASP A 78 -2.27 -22.46 -3.09
N VAL A 79 -2.48 -21.84 -1.94
CA VAL A 79 -3.40 -20.70 -1.79
C VAL A 79 -2.86 -19.48 -2.53
N LEU A 80 -1.57 -19.20 -2.37
CA LEU A 80 -0.90 -18.11 -3.07
C LEU A 80 -1.01 -18.28 -4.60
N LEU A 81 -0.70 -19.47 -5.12
CA LEU A 81 -0.80 -19.76 -6.55
C LEU A 81 -2.22 -19.58 -7.08
N LYS A 82 -3.24 -20.02 -6.33
CA LYS A 82 -4.64 -19.80 -6.72
C LYS A 82 -5.00 -18.33 -6.80
N LYS A 83 -4.57 -17.52 -5.83
CA LYS A 83 -4.81 -16.06 -5.81
C LYS A 83 -4.10 -15.35 -6.96
N VAL A 84 -2.84 -15.68 -7.20
CA VAL A 84 -2.06 -15.11 -8.30
C VAL A 84 -2.69 -15.42 -9.67
N LYS A 85 -3.19 -16.62 -9.87
CA LYS A 85 -3.90 -17.01 -11.11
C LYS A 85 -5.24 -16.30 -11.31
N GLN A 86 -5.80 -15.68 -10.27
CA GLN A 86 -7.04 -14.88 -10.36
C GLN A 86 -6.77 -13.42 -10.75
N ILE A 87 -5.52 -12.98 -10.73
CA ILE A 87 -5.18 -11.61 -11.09
C ILE A 87 -5.48 -11.41 -12.58
N PRO A 88 -6.35 -10.44 -12.94
CA PRO A 88 -6.59 -10.12 -14.34
C PRO A 88 -5.32 -9.62 -15.00
N THR A 89 -4.97 -10.19 -16.14
CA THR A 89 -3.88 -9.75 -17.00
C THR A 89 -4.44 -9.13 -18.28
N ASP A 90 -3.60 -8.39 -19.00
CA ASP A 90 -3.96 -7.86 -20.31
C ASP A 90 -4.15 -8.99 -21.35
N THR A 91 -4.67 -8.62 -22.50
CA THR A 91 -4.89 -9.53 -23.65
C THR A 91 -3.75 -9.50 -24.66
N LYS A 92 -2.65 -8.78 -24.36
CA LYS A 92 -1.50 -8.64 -25.25
C LYS A 92 -0.74 -9.94 -25.39
N THR A 93 -0.16 -10.13 -26.57
CA THR A 93 0.73 -11.28 -26.84
C THR A 93 2.04 -11.18 -26.04
N VAL A 94 2.81 -12.26 -26.01
CA VAL A 94 4.10 -12.26 -25.32
C VAL A 94 5.06 -11.23 -25.91
N GLU A 95 5.06 -11.05 -27.21
CA GLU A 95 5.99 -10.19 -27.94
C GLU A 95 5.66 -8.70 -27.84
N GLU A 96 4.41 -8.37 -27.52
CA GLU A 96 3.98 -6.98 -27.42
C GLU A 96 4.49 -6.30 -26.14
N PRO A 97 4.95 -5.04 -26.23
CA PRO A 97 5.25 -4.22 -25.06
C PRO A 97 4.04 -4.07 -24.14
N LYS A 98 4.27 -4.23 -22.85
CA LYS A 98 3.23 -4.11 -21.82
C LYS A 98 3.43 -2.87 -20.98
N ASN A 99 2.34 -2.20 -20.62
CA ASN A 99 2.43 -1.05 -19.73
C ASN A 99 2.46 -1.53 -18.25
N PRO A 100 3.57 -1.35 -17.52
CA PRO A 100 3.66 -1.75 -16.13
C PRO A 100 2.67 -0.99 -15.24
N ASP A 101 2.34 0.25 -15.58
CA ASP A 101 1.43 1.07 -14.77
C ASP A 101 -0.04 0.61 -14.88
N GLU A 102 -0.37 -0.16 -15.92
CA GLU A 102 -1.68 -0.77 -16.16
C GLU A 102 -1.70 -2.27 -15.87
N CYS A 103 -0.64 -2.83 -15.33
CA CYS A 103 -0.54 -4.25 -15.01
C CYS A 103 -0.67 -4.49 -13.52
N ASN A 104 -1.76 -5.17 -13.12
CA ASN A 104 -2.01 -5.46 -11.70
C ASN A 104 -0.93 -6.34 -11.05
N VAL A 105 -0.40 -7.30 -11.80
CA VAL A 105 0.71 -8.14 -11.33
C VAL A 105 1.92 -7.27 -11.00
N TYR A 106 2.31 -6.38 -11.92
CA TYR A 106 3.43 -5.47 -11.67
C TYR A 106 3.18 -4.54 -10.47
N GLN A 107 1.97 -3.98 -10.37
CA GLN A 107 1.62 -3.07 -9.27
C GLN A 107 1.68 -3.75 -7.89
N ILE A 108 1.48 -5.06 -7.81
CA ILE A 108 1.65 -5.83 -6.57
C ILE A 108 3.13 -6.16 -6.34
N VAL A 109 3.82 -6.66 -7.38
CA VAL A 109 5.22 -7.12 -7.29
C VAL A 109 6.18 -6.00 -6.92
N LYS A 110 5.99 -4.78 -7.44
CA LYS A 110 6.84 -3.62 -7.12
C LYS A 110 6.95 -3.28 -5.62
N HIS A 111 6.03 -3.77 -4.79
CA HIS A 111 6.10 -3.60 -3.34
C HIS A 111 6.91 -4.70 -2.64
N LEU A 112 7.34 -5.73 -3.36
CA LEU A 112 8.05 -6.91 -2.86
C LEU A 112 9.52 -6.94 -3.29
N ILE A 113 9.91 -6.09 -4.22
CA ILE A 113 11.24 -6.02 -4.84
C ILE A 113 11.92 -4.69 -4.49
N ASP A 114 13.23 -4.63 -4.62
CA ASP A 114 13.98 -3.39 -4.42
C ASP A 114 13.93 -2.46 -5.66
N ALA A 115 14.51 -1.27 -5.55
CA ALA A 115 14.45 -0.26 -6.61
C ALA A 115 15.22 -0.66 -7.88
N GLU A 116 16.29 -1.45 -7.75
CA GLU A 116 17.09 -1.92 -8.88
C GLU A 116 16.31 -3.01 -9.64
N GLU A 117 15.75 -3.96 -8.92
CA GLU A 117 14.90 -5.02 -9.48
C GLU A 117 13.63 -4.43 -10.13
N ASP A 118 13.04 -3.40 -9.53
CA ASP A 118 11.88 -2.70 -10.10
C ASP A 118 12.21 -2.06 -11.44
N GLN A 119 13.35 -1.39 -11.55
CA GLN A 119 13.79 -0.78 -12.81
C GLN A 119 13.99 -1.85 -13.89
N ILE A 120 14.69 -2.94 -13.58
CA ILE A 120 14.92 -4.06 -14.51
C ILE A 120 13.60 -4.67 -14.96
N LEU A 121 12.68 -4.90 -14.03
CA LEU A 121 11.37 -5.46 -14.34
C LEU A 121 10.56 -4.53 -15.24
N ARG A 122 10.57 -3.22 -14.95
CA ARG A 122 9.88 -2.20 -15.74
C ARG A 122 10.40 -2.17 -17.18
N GLU A 123 11.71 -2.23 -17.37
CA GLU A 123 12.32 -2.28 -18.70
C GLU A 123 11.88 -3.54 -19.48
N LYS A 124 11.82 -4.69 -18.83
CA LYS A 124 11.33 -5.94 -19.44
C LYS A 124 9.86 -5.85 -19.87
N TYR A 125 9.00 -5.20 -19.09
CA TYR A 125 7.61 -4.95 -19.48
C TYR A 125 7.51 -4.11 -20.76
N LEU A 126 8.31 -3.05 -20.84
CA LEU A 126 8.30 -2.09 -21.96
C LEU A 126 8.98 -2.67 -23.20
N ALA A 127 9.95 -3.56 -23.06
CA ALA A 127 10.65 -4.19 -24.19
C ALA A 127 9.81 -5.25 -24.91
N GLY A 128 8.82 -5.84 -24.24
CA GLY A 128 8.10 -7.01 -24.73
C GLY A 128 8.85 -8.32 -24.46
N GLY A 129 8.27 -9.43 -24.88
CA GLY A 129 8.84 -10.78 -24.64
C GLY A 129 8.50 -11.37 -23.28
N LEU A 130 7.68 -10.70 -22.47
CA LEU A 130 7.31 -11.14 -21.12
C LEU A 130 6.03 -11.98 -21.14
N SER A 131 6.15 -13.26 -20.71
CA SER A 131 5.01 -14.16 -20.54
C SER A 131 4.50 -14.16 -19.11
N TYR A 132 3.18 -14.17 -18.94
CA TYR A 132 2.53 -14.46 -17.63
C TYR A 132 2.33 -15.96 -17.39
N LYS A 133 2.74 -16.83 -18.33
CA LYS A 133 2.69 -18.28 -18.14
C LYS A 133 3.93 -18.75 -17.38
N TYR A 134 3.70 -19.50 -16.33
CA TYR A 134 4.70 -20.28 -15.60
C TYR A 134 4.90 -21.63 -16.29
#